data_c0b387fe66e7ac20360e4fc89b5f5985
#
_entry.id   c0b387fe66e7ac20360e4fc89b5f5985
#
_cell.length_a   1.000
_cell.length_b   1.000
_cell.length_c   1.000
_cell.angle_alpha   90.00
_cell.angle_beta   90.00
_cell.angle_gamma   90.00
#
_symmetry.space_group_name_H-M   'P 1'
#
loop_
_entity.id
_entity.type
_entity.pdbx_description
1 polymer ?
#
loop_
_entity_poly.entity_id
_entity_poly.type
_entity_poly.pdbx_seq_one_letter_code
_entity_poly.pdbx_strand_id
1 'polypeptide(L)'
;MGGYLDNVSISKHLTLDLFKPLKGGLVVSCQATSGTAIDTPEFLAAQAQTVLQAGAVGIRAQGIENVRAIAKLVEVPIIGLVKRYVDTSPIFITPLLSDVLELEQAGADIVAVDATERLRPDGITFARFMEQVRAKTDIAILADVDSLKSALLAQSLGCDAVATTLSGYTKTPAPELPNLKLVSEIANKVQIPIIAEGGYHRSEQIVQAIKAGAWCVCLGTAITNPYLLTKHFLSGIIDN
;
A
#
# COMPACT_ATOMS: atom_id res chain seq x y z
N MET A 1 13.21 4.10 35.53
CA MET A 1 13.45 3.32 34.29
C MET A 1 12.18 2.55 33.80
N GLY A 2 10.95 2.96 34.16
CA GLY A 2 9.70 2.24 33.84
C GLY A 2 8.86 2.80 32.68
N GLY A 3 9.11 4.05 32.24
CA GLY A 3 8.17 4.72 31.32
C GLY A 3 8.36 4.47 29.82
N TYR A 4 9.45 3.89 29.38
CA TYR A 4 9.73 3.71 27.93
C TYR A 4 9.17 2.41 27.34
N LEU A 5 9.05 1.36 28.16
CA LEU A 5 8.54 0.06 27.72
C LEU A 5 7.01 0.04 27.64
N ASP A 6 6.32 0.80 28.48
CA ASP A 6 4.85 0.86 28.51
C ASP A 6 4.29 1.59 27.28
N ASN A 7 4.94 2.67 26.84
CA ASN A 7 4.52 3.42 25.63
C ASN A 7 4.66 2.61 24.33
N VAL A 8 5.71 1.80 24.21
CA VAL A 8 5.92 0.94 23.01
C VAL A 8 4.88 -0.18 22.95
N SER A 9 4.44 -0.72 24.10
CA SER A 9 3.42 -1.77 24.15
C SER A 9 2.02 -1.23 23.82
N ILE A 10 1.68 -0.03 24.30
CA ILE A 10 0.39 0.64 24.04
C ILE A 10 0.28 1.03 22.57
N SER A 11 1.34 1.60 21.98
CA SER A 11 1.38 1.97 20.55
C SER A 11 1.18 0.77 19.64
N LYS A 12 1.85 -0.37 19.90
CA LYS A 12 1.69 -1.59 19.11
C LYS A 12 0.30 -2.20 19.17
N HIS A 13 -0.40 -2.11 20.30
CA HIS A 13 -1.79 -2.59 20.41
C HIS A 13 -2.76 -1.72 19.60
N LEU A 14 -2.63 -0.41 19.65
CA LEU A 14 -3.45 0.53 18.86
C LEU A 14 -3.26 0.34 17.36
N THR A 15 -2.03 0.08 16.91
CA THR A 15 -1.72 -0.09 15.50
C THR A 15 -2.27 -1.41 14.95
N LEU A 16 -2.21 -2.50 15.73
CA LEU A 16 -2.79 -3.78 15.31
C LEU A 16 -4.32 -3.70 15.19
N ASP A 17 -4.98 -2.92 16.05
CA ASP A 17 -6.41 -2.69 16.00
C ASP A 17 -6.86 -2.02 14.70
N LEU A 18 -6.01 -1.17 14.12
CA LEU A 18 -6.25 -0.51 12.84
C LEU A 18 -6.32 -1.50 11.65
N PHE A 19 -5.54 -2.59 11.71
CA PHE A 19 -5.53 -3.61 10.66
C PHE A 19 -6.58 -4.72 10.86
N LYS A 20 -7.20 -4.82 12.05
CA LYS A 20 -8.23 -5.86 12.33
C LYS A 20 -9.41 -5.82 11.36
N PRO A 21 -10.01 -4.66 11.02
CA PRO A 21 -11.12 -4.58 10.07
C PRO A 21 -10.77 -5.11 8.68
N LEU A 22 -9.47 -5.06 8.29
CA LEU A 22 -9.02 -5.50 6.98
C LEU A 22 -8.88 -7.01 6.86
N LYS A 23 -8.87 -7.76 7.97
CA LYS A 23 -8.55 -9.18 8.01
C LYS A 23 -9.50 -10.04 7.17
N GLY A 24 -8.93 -10.81 6.23
CA GLY A 24 -9.66 -11.70 5.34
C GLY A 24 -10.47 -10.98 4.27
N GLY A 25 -10.42 -9.64 4.22
CA GLY A 25 -11.21 -8.81 3.33
C GLY A 25 -10.44 -8.30 2.10
N LEU A 26 -11.15 -7.49 1.34
CA LEU A 26 -10.66 -6.84 0.14
C LEU A 26 -10.46 -5.34 0.40
N VAL A 27 -9.24 -4.86 0.27
CA VAL A 27 -8.90 -3.43 0.15
C VAL A 27 -8.96 -3.06 -1.33
N VAL A 28 -9.60 -1.94 -1.64
CA VAL A 28 -9.64 -1.45 -3.03
C VAL A 28 -8.76 -0.21 -3.19
N SER A 29 -7.85 -0.29 -4.16
CA SER A 29 -6.98 0.82 -4.51
C SER A 29 -7.70 1.75 -5.50
N CYS A 30 -8.24 2.86 -5.00
CA CYS A 30 -8.93 3.90 -5.77
C CYS A 30 -7.90 4.86 -6.35
N GLN A 31 -7.48 4.59 -7.58
CA GLN A 31 -6.49 5.38 -8.32
C GLN A 31 -6.92 5.50 -9.78
N ALA A 32 -6.70 6.68 -10.36
CA ALA A 32 -6.90 6.92 -11.79
C ALA A 32 -5.55 7.01 -12.51
N THR A 33 -5.57 6.79 -13.82
CA THR A 33 -4.44 7.16 -14.68
C THR A 33 -4.42 8.68 -14.81
N SER A 34 -3.27 9.28 -14.54
CA SER A 34 -3.12 10.75 -14.58
C SER A 34 -3.55 11.33 -15.92
N GLY A 35 -4.30 12.44 -15.85
CA GLY A 35 -4.83 13.16 -17.01
C GLY A 35 -6.07 12.54 -17.66
N THR A 36 -6.63 11.46 -17.11
CA THR A 36 -7.94 10.95 -17.54
C THR A 36 -9.08 11.72 -16.88
N ALA A 37 -10.27 11.68 -17.49
CA ALA A 37 -11.45 12.39 -16.99
C ALA A 37 -11.88 11.99 -15.57
N ILE A 38 -11.47 10.81 -15.10
CA ILE A 38 -11.77 10.28 -13.77
C ILE A 38 -10.66 10.56 -12.74
N ASP A 39 -9.60 11.26 -13.12
CA ASP A 39 -8.50 11.65 -12.23
C ASP A 39 -8.86 12.93 -11.47
N THR A 40 -9.92 12.86 -10.67
CA THR A 40 -10.38 13.95 -9.82
C THR A 40 -10.71 13.45 -8.41
N PRO A 41 -10.50 14.28 -7.36
CA PRO A 41 -10.83 13.90 -5.98
C PRO A 41 -12.30 13.48 -5.80
N GLU A 42 -13.23 14.16 -6.46
CA GLU A 42 -14.66 13.89 -6.38
C GLU A 42 -15.01 12.52 -6.95
N PHE A 43 -14.44 12.18 -8.10
CA PHE A 43 -14.67 10.86 -8.72
C PHE A 43 -14.09 9.74 -7.86
N LEU A 44 -12.84 9.90 -7.39
CA LEU A 44 -12.18 8.88 -6.58
C LEU A 44 -12.86 8.69 -5.22
N ALA A 45 -13.42 9.74 -4.63
CA ALA A 45 -14.22 9.65 -3.42
C ALA A 45 -15.56 8.92 -3.66
N ALA A 46 -16.26 9.19 -4.76
CA ALA A 46 -17.46 8.45 -5.16
C ALA A 46 -17.16 6.98 -5.47
N GLN A 47 -16.03 6.71 -6.12
CA GLN A 47 -15.55 5.34 -6.37
C GLN A 47 -15.27 4.60 -5.05
N ALA A 48 -14.62 5.25 -4.07
CA ALA A 48 -14.36 4.68 -2.76
C ALA A 48 -15.67 4.28 -2.05
N GLN A 49 -16.67 5.17 -2.02
CA GLN A 49 -17.99 4.86 -1.46
C GLN A 49 -18.65 3.66 -2.19
N THR A 50 -18.55 3.64 -3.53
CA THR A 50 -19.17 2.56 -4.33
C THR A 50 -18.57 1.20 -4.02
N VAL A 51 -17.25 1.08 -3.92
CA VAL A 51 -16.61 -0.21 -3.61
C VAL A 51 -16.85 -0.64 -2.16
N LEU A 52 -17.01 0.30 -1.23
CA LEU A 52 -17.42 0.00 0.16
C LEU A 52 -18.86 -0.51 0.24
N GLN A 53 -19.78 0.05 -0.54
CA GLN A 53 -21.16 -0.48 -0.64
C GLN A 53 -21.18 -1.92 -1.19
N ALA A 54 -20.17 -2.29 -2.01
CA ALA A 54 -20.01 -3.64 -2.52
C ALA A 54 -19.31 -4.60 -1.53
N GLY A 55 -18.86 -4.10 -0.35
CA GLY A 55 -18.27 -4.92 0.70
C GLY A 55 -16.76 -4.86 0.82
N ALA A 56 -16.08 -3.89 0.18
CA ALA A 56 -14.68 -3.62 0.47
C ALA A 56 -14.52 -3.16 1.94
N VAL A 57 -13.40 -3.54 2.57
CA VAL A 57 -13.17 -3.30 4.01
C VAL A 57 -12.17 -2.18 4.29
N GLY A 58 -11.55 -1.62 3.26
CA GLY A 58 -10.59 -0.53 3.34
C GLY A 58 -10.29 0.04 1.97
N ILE A 59 -9.73 1.23 1.95
CA ILE A 59 -9.38 1.97 0.74
C ILE A 59 -7.87 2.22 0.72
N ARG A 60 -7.25 2.03 -0.45
CA ARG A 60 -5.91 2.55 -0.75
C ARG A 60 -6.07 3.69 -1.75
N ALA A 61 -5.47 4.85 -1.48
CA ALA A 61 -5.66 6.04 -2.29
C ALA A 61 -4.33 6.76 -2.57
N GLN A 62 -4.18 7.27 -3.80
CA GLN A 62 -2.99 8.01 -4.21
C GLN A 62 -3.30 9.50 -4.32
N GLY A 63 -2.42 10.33 -3.73
CA GLY A 63 -2.48 11.79 -3.81
C GLY A 63 -3.18 12.42 -2.60
N ILE A 64 -2.62 13.52 -2.13
CA ILE A 64 -3.05 14.22 -0.91
C ILE A 64 -4.52 14.64 -0.99
N GLU A 65 -4.91 15.30 -2.09
CA GLU A 65 -6.28 15.81 -2.27
C GLU A 65 -7.29 14.66 -2.40
N ASN A 66 -6.91 13.56 -3.04
CA ASN A 66 -7.76 12.38 -3.16
C ASN A 66 -7.99 11.73 -1.79
N VAL A 67 -6.92 11.56 -0.98
CA VAL A 67 -7.03 11.06 0.41
C VAL A 67 -7.94 11.98 1.22
N ARG A 68 -7.74 13.30 1.14
CA ARG A 68 -8.57 14.29 1.85
C ARG A 68 -10.05 14.23 1.46
N ALA A 69 -10.34 14.03 0.17
CA ALA A 69 -11.72 13.90 -0.30
C ALA A 69 -12.37 12.60 0.17
N ILE A 70 -11.64 11.48 0.11
CA ILE A 70 -12.11 10.17 0.57
C ILE A 70 -12.34 10.17 2.07
N ALA A 71 -11.42 10.71 2.88
CA ALA A 71 -11.49 10.73 4.34
C ALA A 71 -12.74 11.46 4.89
N LYS A 72 -13.31 12.37 4.11
CA LYS A 72 -14.56 13.05 4.48
C LYS A 72 -15.82 12.19 4.33
N LEU A 73 -15.74 11.07 3.62
CA LEU A 73 -16.90 10.30 3.17
C LEU A 73 -16.89 8.84 3.60
N VAL A 74 -15.81 8.35 4.21
CA VAL A 74 -15.67 6.94 4.60
C VAL A 74 -15.17 6.81 6.04
N GLU A 75 -15.59 5.73 6.72
CA GLU A 75 -15.19 5.43 8.11
C GLU A 75 -14.31 4.17 8.22
N VAL A 76 -13.84 3.63 7.08
CA VAL A 76 -12.94 2.47 7.03
C VAL A 76 -11.49 2.91 6.96
N PRO A 77 -10.52 2.04 7.30
CA PRO A 77 -9.10 2.39 7.19
C PRO A 77 -8.69 2.85 5.79
N ILE A 78 -8.01 4.00 5.72
CA ILE A 78 -7.49 4.60 4.50
C ILE A 78 -5.98 4.46 4.46
N ILE A 79 -5.48 3.73 3.46
CA ILE A 79 -4.05 3.62 3.14
C ILE A 79 -3.70 4.70 2.11
N GLY A 80 -3.08 5.78 2.57
CA GLY A 80 -2.65 6.90 1.71
C GLY A 80 -1.26 6.67 1.13
N LEU A 81 -1.03 7.14 -0.09
CA LEU A 81 0.29 7.22 -0.71
C LEU A 81 0.40 8.43 -1.66
N VAL A 82 1.62 8.85 -1.95
CA VAL A 82 1.92 9.79 -3.03
C VAL A 82 2.78 9.10 -4.07
N LYS A 83 2.47 9.30 -5.35
CA LYS A 83 3.37 8.93 -6.45
C LYS A 83 4.10 10.18 -6.92
N ARG A 84 5.38 10.27 -6.63
CA ARG A 84 6.26 11.37 -7.01
C ARG A 84 7.48 10.82 -7.72
N TYR A 85 7.65 11.20 -8.97
CA TYR A 85 8.81 10.83 -9.76
C TYR A 85 9.88 11.92 -9.63
N VAL A 86 11.09 11.53 -9.23
CA VAL A 86 12.24 12.40 -9.06
C VAL A 86 13.40 11.79 -9.83
N ASP A 87 14.00 12.53 -10.75
CA ASP A 87 15.03 12.03 -11.67
C ASP A 87 16.25 11.39 -10.97
N THR A 88 16.52 11.79 -9.74
CA THR A 88 17.67 11.29 -8.95
C THR A 88 17.38 10.00 -8.19
N SER A 89 16.17 9.44 -8.25
CA SER A 89 15.80 8.25 -7.49
C SER A 89 14.80 7.36 -8.23
N PRO A 90 14.96 6.04 -8.17
CA PRO A 90 13.98 5.10 -8.69
C PRO A 90 12.77 4.90 -7.75
N ILE A 91 12.79 5.50 -6.57
CA ILE A 91 11.69 5.45 -5.59
C ILE A 91 10.64 6.50 -5.97
N PHE A 92 9.38 6.04 -6.10
CA PHE A 92 8.26 6.91 -6.47
C PHE A 92 7.07 6.81 -5.51
N ILE A 93 7.00 5.79 -4.63
CA ILE A 93 5.92 5.66 -3.65
C ILE A 93 6.34 6.38 -2.37
N THR A 94 5.69 7.48 -2.06
CA THR A 94 5.87 8.30 -0.84
C THR A 94 7.37 8.50 -0.53
N PRO A 95 8.11 9.13 -1.45
CA PRO A 95 9.57 9.18 -1.36
C PRO A 95 10.10 10.11 -0.26
N LEU A 96 9.33 11.10 0.18
CA LEU A 96 9.77 12.16 1.08
C LEU A 96 9.05 12.10 2.43
N LEU A 97 9.71 12.58 3.50
CA LEU A 97 9.09 12.75 4.81
C LEU A 97 7.88 13.71 4.77
N SER A 98 7.96 14.78 3.97
CA SER A 98 6.84 15.70 3.79
C SER A 98 5.60 15.01 3.24
N ASP A 99 5.77 14.03 2.31
CA ASP A 99 4.65 13.27 1.77
C ASP A 99 3.93 12.47 2.87
N VAL A 100 4.68 11.90 3.83
CA VAL A 100 4.10 11.17 4.97
C VAL A 100 3.26 12.09 5.84
N LEU A 101 3.81 13.25 6.22
CA LEU A 101 3.14 14.21 7.10
C LEU A 101 1.90 14.84 6.44
N GLU A 102 1.98 15.12 5.14
CA GLU A 102 0.84 15.66 4.37
C GLU A 102 -0.28 14.62 4.22
N LEU A 103 0.03 13.34 4.03
CA LEU A 103 -0.95 12.25 3.98
C LEU A 103 -1.66 12.07 5.32
N GLU A 104 -0.92 12.11 6.44
CA GLU A 104 -1.49 12.09 7.79
C GLU A 104 -2.46 13.25 8.00
N GLN A 105 -2.05 14.48 7.64
CA GLN A 105 -2.90 15.67 7.72
C GLN A 105 -4.13 15.61 6.79
N ALA A 106 -4.03 14.86 5.69
CA ALA A 106 -5.13 14.65 4.78
C ALA A 106 -6.17 13.63 5.27
N GLY A 107 -5.87 12.91 6.37
CA GLY A 107 -6.75 11.92 6.97
C GLY A 107 -6.46 10.48 6.56
N ALA A 108 -5.23 10.17 6.12
CA ALA A 108 -4.79 8.79 6.01
C ALA A 108 -4.63 8.19 7.42
N ASP A 109 -5.13 6.96 7.62
CA ASP A 109 -4.91 6.18 8.84
C ASP A 109 -3.58 5.41 8.77
N ILE A 110 -3.18 5.03 7.57
CA ILE A 110 -1.99 4.27 7.25
C ILE A 110 -1.29 4.95 6.08
N VAL A 111 0.02 5.10 6.13
CA VAL A 111 0.81 5.63 5.00
C VAL A 111 1.64 4.52 4.37
N ALA A 112 1.44 4.29 3.08
CA ALA A 112 2.24 3.35 2.30
C ALA A 112 3.51 4.04 1.78
N VAL A 113 4.66 3.39 2.00
CA VAL A 113 5.98 3.89 1.61
C VAL A 113 6.79 2.81 0.89
N ASP A 114 7.60 3.18 -0.08
CA ASP A 114 8.59 2.27 -0.67
C ASP A 114 9.61 1.85 0.40
N ALA A 115 9.69 0.55 0.66
CA ALA A 115 10.57 -0.04 1.66
C ALA A 115 11.66 -0.93 1.05
N THR A 116 12.01 -0.69 -0.20
CA THR A 116 13.10 -1.39 -0.88
C THR A 116 14.48 -0.87 -0.43
N GLU A 117 15.53 -1.58 -0.83
CA GLU A 117 16.91 -1.18 -0.55
C GLU A 117 17.41 -0.01 -1.43
N ARG A 118 16.58 0.48 -2.34
CA ARG A 118 16.92 1.61 -3.22
C ARG A 118 17.04 2.90 -2.42
N LEU A 119 17.92 3.81 -2.84
CA LEU A 119 18.09 5.10 -2.17
C LEU A 119 16.95 6.06 -2.54
N ARG A 120 16.49 6.83 -1.56
CA ARG A 120 15.51 7.91 -1.72
C ARG A 120 16.12 9.12 -2.46
N PRO A 121 15.29 10.09 -2.91
CA PRO A 121 15.78 11.25 -3.67
C PRO A 121 16.89 12.05 -2.99
N ASP A 122 16.91 12.09 -1.66
CA ASP A 122 17.90 12.74 -0.81
C ASP A 122 19.14 11.86 -0.51
N GLY A 123 19.23 10.68 -1.14
CA GLY A 123 20.34 9.75 -0.99
C GLY A 123 20.34 8.94 0.31
N ILE A 124 19.28 9.02 1.13
CA ILE A 124 19.17 8.27 2.37
C ILE A 124 18.60 6.86 2.15
N THR A 125 18.97 5.96 3.07
CA THR A 125 18.44 4.60 3.13
C THR A 125 17.02 4.58 3.73
N PHE A 126 16.29 3.48 3.52
CA PHE A 126 15.00 3.26 4.17
C PHE A 126 15.09 3.32 5.70
N ALA A 127 16.16 2.79 6.31
CA ALA A 127 16.37 2.85 7.75
C ALA A 127 16.43 4.31 8.26
N ARG A 128 17.22 5.15 7.59
CA ARG A 128 17.34 6.57 7.97
C ARG A 128 16.01 7.32 7.76
N PHE A 129 15.27 6.99 6.71
CA PHE A 129 13.95 7.56 6.49
C PHE A 129 12.98 7.19 7.62
N MET A 130 12.94 5.92 8.05
CA MET A 130 12.07 5.49 9.16
C MET A 130 12.43 6.17 10.48
N GLU A 131 13.73 6.40 10.77
CA GLU A 131 14.14 7.20 11.92
C GLU A 131 13.54 8.63 11.86
N GLN A 132 13.58 9.27 10.69
CA GLN A 132 13.02 10.61 10.49
C GLN A 132 11.50 10.60 10.64
N VAL A 133 10.80 9.60 10.09
CA VAL A 133 9.35 9.44 10.22
C VAL A 133 8.97 9.30 11.70
N ARG A 134 9.56 8.36 12.41
CA ARG A 134 9.24 8.09 13.83
C ARG A 134 9.63 9.23 14.78
N ALA A 135 10.55 10.11 14.38
CA ALA A 135 10.84 11.34 15.13
C ALA A 135 9.77 12.43 14.97
N LYS A 136 8.81 12.27 14.04
CA LYS A 136 7.81 13.29 13.70
C LYS A 136 6.36 12.84 13.86
N THR A 137 6.09 11.54 13.73
CA THR A 137 4.73 11.00 13.76
C THR A 137 4.70 9.53 14.20
N ASP A 138 3.59 9.14 14.82
CA ASP A 138 3.27 7.76 15.16
C ASP A 138 2.33 7.10 14.14
N ILE A 139 2.09 7.75 12.98
CA ILE A 139 1.22 7.21 11.91
C ILE A 139 1.62 5.77 11.55
N ALA A 140 0.63 4.91 11.32
CA ALA A 140 0.88 3.54 10.87
C ALA A 140 1.56 3.53 9.49
N ILE A 141 2.64 2.75 9.35
CA ILE A 141 3.41 2.62 8.11
C ILE A 141 3.20 1.25 7.49
N LEU A 142 2.68 1.26 6.27
CA LEU A 142 2.64 0.10 5.37
C LEU A 142 3.89 0.13 4.47
N ALA A 143 4.74 -0.87 4.62
CA ALA A 143 5.95 -0.99 3.81
C ALA A 143 5.65 -1.72 2.49
N ASP A 144 5.69 -1.01 1.36
CA ASP A 144 5.64 -1.61 0.03
C ASP A 144 6.98 -2.29 -0.28
N VAL A 145 6.97 -3.62 -0.40
CA VAL A 145 8.18 -4.44 -0.53
C VAL A 145 8.22 -5.21 -1.86
N ASP A 146 9.44 -5.55 -2.29
CA ASP A 146 9.73 -6.33 -3.49
C ASP A 146 10.25 -7.74 -3.19
N SER A 147 10.60 -8.01 -1.94
CA SER A 147 11.31 -9.23 -1.53
C SER A 147 11.11 -9.54 -0.05
N LEU A 148 11.39 -10.78 0.33
CA LEU A 148 11.45 -11.19 1.74
C LEU A 148 12.48 -10.37 2.53
N LYS A 149 13.63 -10.02 1.93
CA LYS A 149 14.65 -9.21 2.58
C LYS A 149 14.13 -7.83 2.97
N SER A 150 13.43 -7.16 2.04
CA SER A 150 12.80 -5.87 2.30
C SER A 150 11.71 -5.96 3.38
N ALA A 151 10.92 -7.05 3.39
CA ALA A 151 9.89 -7.27 4.40
C ALA A 151 10.47 -7.47 5.82
N LEU A 152 11.54 -8.26 5.94
CA LEU A 152 12.24 -8.44 7.22
C LEU A 152 12.87 -7.15 7.74
N LEU A 153 13.47 -6.37 6.84
CA LEU A 153 14.01 -5.04 7.17
C LEU A 153 12.89 -4.11 7.65
N ALA A 154 11.77 -4.04 6.92
CA ALA A 154 10.63 -3.21 7.29
C ALA A 154 10.11 -3.54 8.70
N GLN A 155 9.92 -4.83 9.00
CA GLN A 155 9.52 -5.27 10.35
C GLN A 155 10.55 -4.85 11.41
N SER A 156 11.85 -5.02 11.15
CA SER A 156 12.91 -4.67 12.10
C SER A 156 13.00 -3.17 12.38
N LEU A 157 12.56 -2.33 11.44
CA LEU A 157 12.53 -0.88 11.55
C LEU A 157 11.20 -0.35 12.11
N GLY A 158 10.30 -1.23 12.55
CA GLY A 158 9.05 -0.84 13.20
C GLY A 158 7.94 -0.41 12.24
N CYS A 159 7.93 -0.92 11.01
CA CYS A 159 6.75 -0.82 10.15
C CYS A 159 5.62 -1.68 10.72
N ASP A 160 4.37 -1.26 10.48
CA ASP A 160 3.18 -1.83 11.08
C ASP A 160 2.56 -2.95 10.24
N ALA A 161 2.80 -2.91 8.92
CA ALA A 161 2.43 -3.95 7.96
C ALA A 161 3.37 -3.93 6.75
N VAL A 162 3.31 -4.97 5.92
CA VAL A 162 4.00 -5.03 4.63
C VAL A 162 3.02 -5.31 3.50
N ALA A 163 3.29 -4.78 2.30
CA ALA A 163 2.54 -5.10 1.08
C ALA A 163 3.48 -5.56 -0.04
N THR A 164 3.06 -6.58 -0.81
CA THR A 164 3.86 -7.13 -1.93
C THR A 164 3.81 -6.27 -3.20
N THR A 165 3.41 -5.02 -3.09
CA THR A 165 3.14 -4.05 -4.16
C THR A 165 4.27 -3.93 -5.17
N LEU A 166 5.53 -3.94 -4.72
CA LEU A 166 6.70 -3.72 -5.56
C LEU A 166 7.30 -5.00 -6.13
N SER A 167 6.70 -6.17 -5.86
CA SER A 167 7.08 -7.42 -6.51
C SER A 167 6.85 -7.31 -8.02
N GLY A 168 7.92 -7.53 -8.80
CA GLY A 168 7.89 -7.41 -10.25
C GLY A 168 8.27 -6.03 -10.81
N TYR A 169 8.43 -5.00 -9.96
CA TYR A 169 8.80 -3.65 -10.41
C TYR A 169 10.27 -3.30 -10.20
N THR A 170 11.02 -4.09 -9.45
CA THR A 170 12.39 -3.75 -9.03
C THR A 170 13.46 -4.71 -9.56
N LYS A 171 13.06 -5.85 -10.13
CA LYS A 171 13.97 -6.91 -10.59
C LYS A 171 13.72 -7.28 -12.05
N THR A 172 14.80 -7.70 -12.72
CA THR A 172 14.75 -8.26 -14.07
C THR A 172 15.45 -9.62 -14.05
N PRO A 173 14.80 -10.71 -14.51
CA PRO A 173 13.40 -10.76 -14.97
C PRO A 173 12.41 -10.55 -13.84
N ALA A 174 11.24 -9.97 -14.17
CA ALA A 174 10.15 -9.82 -13.23
C ALA A 174 9.57 -11.20 -12.86
N PRO A 175 9.18 -11.43 -11.60
CA PRO A 175 8.48 -12.66 -11.22
C PRO A 175 7.09 -12.72 -11.86
N GLU A 176 6.53 -13.92 -11.93
CA GLU A 176 5.13 -14.11 -12.30
C GLU A 176 4.21 -13.43 -11.27
N LEU A 177 3.17 -12.75 -11.75
CA LEU A 177 2.18 -12.06 -10.92
C LEU A 177 0.80 -12.74 -11.04
N PRO A 178 0.04 -12.81 -9.92
CA PRO A 178 0.40 -12.38 -8.56
C PRO A 178 1.47 -13.30 -7.95
N ASN A 179 2.41 -12.70 -7.21
CA ASN A 179 3.54 -13.45 -6.61
C ASN A 179 3.13 -14.12 -5.27
N LEU A 180 2.35 -15.18 -5.36
CA LEU A 180 1.89 -15.96 -4.19
C LEU A 180 3.05 -16.62 -3.42
N LYS A 181 4.16 -16.92 -4.12
CA LYS A 181 5.36 -17.46 -3.48
C LYS A 181 5.95 -16.45 -2.50
N LEU A 182 6.08 -15.19 -2.89
CA LEU A 182 6.57 -14.14 -2.00
C LEU A 182 5.64 -13.94 -0.80
N VAL A 183 4.31 -13.95 -1.00
CA VAL A 183 3.34 -13.88 0.11
C VAL A 183 3.60 -14.99 1.12
N SER A 184 3.74 -16.25 0.67
CA SER A 184 4.01 -17.39 1.55
C SER A 184 5.37 -17.29 2.25
N GLU A 185 6.41 -16.86 1.54
CA GLU A 185 7.76 -16.67 2.12
C GLU A 185 7.75 -15.62 3.24
N ILE A 186 7.05 -14.50 3.04
CA ILE A 186 6.89 -13.45 4.05
C ILE A 186 6.07 -13.97 5.23
N ALA A 187 4.94 -14.64 4.99
CA ALA A 187 4.05 -15.16 6.02
C ALA A 187 4.74 -16.13 6.99
N ASN A 188 5.74 -16.86 6.52
CA ASN A 188 6.51 -17.80 7.34
C ASN A 188 7.59 -17.12 8.20
N LYS A 189 7.91 -15.84 8.00
CA LYS A 189 9.07 -15.18 8.61
C LYS A 189 8.73 -13.86 9.30
N VAL A 190 7.66 -13.19 8.89
CA VAL A 190 7.25 -11.87 9.35
C VAL A 190 6.04 -12.00 10.26
N GLN A 191 5.97 -11.19 11.34
CA GLN A 191 4.92 -11.28 12.36
C GLN A 191 3.88 -10.15 12.24
N ILE A 192 4.10 -9.17 11.36
CA ILE A 192 3.18 -8.07 11.09
C ILE A 192 2.24 -8.42 9.93
N PRO A 193 1.05 -7.80 9.81
CA PRO A 193 0.10 -8.04 8.74
C PRO A 193 0.70 -7.94 7.35
N ILE A 194 0.26 -8.82 6.43
CA ILE A 194 0.71 -8.86 5.04
C ILE A 194 -0.47 -8.52 4.13
N ILE A 195 -0.36 -7.45 3.37
CA ILE A 195 -1.30 -7.10 2.31
C ILE A 195 -0.77 -7.67 0.99
N ALA A 196 -1.49 -8.62 0.41
CA ALA A 196 -1.13 -9.15 -0.90
C ALA A 196 -1.60 -8.19 -1.99
N GLU A 197 -0.67 -7.59 -2.72
CA GLU A 197 -0.94 -6.63 -3.79
C GLU A 197 -0.02 -6.88 -4.99
N GLY A 198 -0.53 -6.62 -6.20
CA GLY A 198 0.20 -6.75 -7.46
C GLY A 198 -0.27 -7.93 -8.33
N GLY A 199 -0.89 -7.62 -9.47
CA GLY A 199 -1.25 -8.61 -10.50
C GLY A 199 -2.50 -9.46 -10.21
N TYR A 200 -3.31 -9.11 -9.23
CA TYR A 200 -4.56 -9.83 -8.92
C TYR A 200 -5.67 -9.39 -9.87
N HIS A 201 -6.29 -10.36 -10.58
CA HIS A 201 -7.34 -10.12 -11.58
C HIS A 201 -8.55 -11.08 -11.46
N ARG A 202 -8.44 -12.14 -10.64
CA ARG A 202 -9.48 -13.17 -10.49
C ARG A 202 -9.73 -13.47 -9.02
N SER A 203 -10.97 -13.82 -8.69
CA SER A 203 -11.41 -14.14 -7.31
C SER A 203 -10.64 -15.32 -6.70
N GLU A 204 -10.29 -16.33 -7.52
CA GLU A 204 -9.54 -17.49 -7.06
C GLU A 204 -8.14 -17.11 -6.56
N GLN A 205 -7.51 -16.10 -7.16
CA GLN A 205 -6.20 -15.60 -6.73
C GLN A 205 -6.28 -14.92 -5.35
N ILE A 206 -7.40 -14.27 -5.02
CA ILE A 206 -7.65 -13.69 -3.69
C ILE A 206 -7.68 -14.81 -2.65
N VAL A 207 -8.43 -15.86 -2.90
CA VAL A 207 -8.52 -17.03 -2.03
C VAL A 207 -7.13 -17.68 -1.83
N GLN A 208 -6.35 -17.79 -2.91
CA GLN A 208 -4.99 -18.33 -2.87
C GLN A 208 -4.06 -17.45 -2.03
N ALA A 209 -4.15 -16.12 -2.14
CA ALA A 209 -3.35 -15.19 -1.34
C ALA A 209 -3.66 -15.30 0.16
N ILE A 210 -4.93 -15.37 0.54
CA ILE A 210 -5.34 -15.57 1.94
C ILE A 210 -4.81 -16.93 2.47
N LYS A 211 -4.93 -18.01 1.68
CA LYS A 211 -4.38 -19.33 2.04
C LYS A 211 -2.85 -19.32 2.14
N ALA A 212 -2.17 -18.48 1.36
CA ALA A 212 -0.71 -18.29 1.44
C ALA A 212 -0.27 -17.48 2.67
N GLY A 213 -1.20 -16.94 3.46
CA GLY A 213 -0.95 -16.23 4.70
C GLY A 213 -1.11 -14.71 4.62
N ALA A 214 -1.68 -14.17 3.54
CA ALA A 214 -2.03 -12.75 3.49
C ALA A 214 -3.10 -12.42 4.54
N TRP A 215 -2.94 -11.26 5.18
CA TRP A 215 -3.94 -10.70 6.10
C TRP A 215 -5.18 -10.22 5.35
N CYS A 216 -4.96 -9.55 4.23
CA CYS A 216 -5.98 -9.11 3.27
C CYS A 216 -5.35 -8.99 1.87
N VAL A 217 -6.18 -8.71 0.86
CA VAL A 217 -5.73 -8.50 -0.51
C VAL A 217 -6.10 -7.11 -0.97
N CYS A 218 -5.19 -6.43 -1.69
CA CYS A 218 -5.44 -5.12 -2.29
C CYS A 218 -5.50 -5.23 -3.82
N LEU A 219 -6.61 -4.78 -4.41
CA LEU A 219 -6.80 -4.70 -5.86
C LEU A 219 -6.97 -3.26 -6.32
N GLY A 220 -6.25 -2.90 -7.38
CA GLY A 220 -6.38 -1.59 -8.05
C GLY A 220 -6.98 -1.75 -9.45
N THR A 221 -6.12 -1.90 -10.45
CA THR A 221 -6.45 -1.86 -11.89
C THR A 221 -7.65 -2.73 -12.28
N ALA A 222 -7.76 -3.93 -11.71
CA ALA A 222 -8.85 -4.86 -12.03
C ALA A 222 -10.26 -4.35 -11.63
N ILE A 223 -10.34 -3.32 -10.76
CA ILE A 223 -11.62 -2.78 -10.28
C ILE A 223 -11.78 -1.31 -10.66
N THR A 224 -10.72 -0.52 -10.52
CA THR A 224 -10.83 0.95 -10.44
C THR A 224 -10.26 1.69 -11.65
N ASN A 225 -9.59 1.00 -12.59
CA ASN A 225 -8.92 1.66 -13.71
C ASN A 225 -9.49 1.25 -15.07
N PRO A 226 -10.62 1.84 -15.50
CA PRO A 226 -11.24 1.50 -16.79
C PRO A 226 -10.34 1.82 -17.98
N TYR A 227 -9.46 2.83 -17.87
CA TYR A 227 -8.50 3.16 -18.93
C TYR A 227 -7.51 2.01 -19.19
N LEU A 228 -6.88 1.49 -18.15
CA LEU A 228 -5.94 0.37 -18.29
C LEU A 228 -6.64 -0.94 -18.64
N LEU A 229 -7.84 -1.19 -18.10
CA LEU A 229 -8.65 -2.36 -18.47
C LEU A 229 -9.04 -2.34 -19.94
N THR A 230 -9.48 -1.19 -20.45
CA THR A 230 -9.82 -1.02 -21.87
C THR A 230 -8.58 -1.29 -22.75
N LYS A 231 -7.42 -0.73 -22.38
CA LYS A 231 -6.17 -0.98 -23.11
C LYS A 231 -5.79 -2.46 -23.12
N HIS A 232 -5.94 -3.14 -22.00
CA HIS A 232 -5.67 -4.57 -21.88
C HIS A 232 -6.55 -5.39 -22.82
N PHE A 233 -7.86 -5.12 -22.90
CA PHE A 233 -8.74 -5.83 -23.82
C PHE A 233 -8.48 -5.49 -25.28
N LEU A 234 -8.13 -4.24 -25.59
CA LEU A 234 -7.79 -3.83 -26.96
C LEU A 234 -6.50 -4.48 -27.48
N SER A 235 -5.51 -4.73 -26.63
CA SER A 235 -4.25 -5.41 -27.07
C SER A 235 -4.55 -6.80 -27.63
N GLY A 236 -5.50 -7.54 -27.06
CA GLY A 236 -5.93 -8.85 -27.59
C GLY A 236 -6.64 -8.82 -28.95
N ILE A 237 -7.07 -7.63 -29.40
CA ILE A 237 -7.70 -7.44 -30.74
C ILE A 237 -6.65 -7.02 -31.77
N ILE A 238 -5.66 -6.21 -31.36
CA ILE A 238 -4.65 -5.61 -32.25
C ILE A 238 -3.56 -6.65 -32.62
N ASP A 239 -3.29 -7.60 -31.72
CA ASP A 239 -2.26 -8.64 -31.91
C ASP A 239 -2.77 -9.86 -32.71
N ASN A 240 -4.01 -9.83 -33.21
CA ASN A 240 -4.62 -10.80 -34.15
C ASN A 240 -4.81 -10.19 -35.55
#